data_fc80252d27603defe129c36c738a8a86
#
_entry.id   fc80252d27603defe129c36c738a8a86
#
_cell.length_a   1.000
_cell.length_b   1.000
_cell.length_c   1.000
_cell.angle_alpha   90.00
_cell.angle_beta   90.00
_cell.angle_gamma   90.00
#
_symmetry.space_group_name_H-M   'P 1'
#
loop_
_entity.id
_entity.type
_entity.pdbx_description
1 polymer ?
#
loop_
_entity_poly.entity_id
_entity_poly.type
_entity_poly.pdbx_seq_one_letter_code
_entity_poly.pdbx_strand_id
1 'polypeptide(L)'
;MPDPTPNRTQTLTGPQFFDINGARLAVWERAGTEPPILFAHATGFHAHCWSQIIARVPGRRSIAFDMRAHGASSRPPPPYEWHKFGEDSAGLARALDLHGAIGVGHSMGGHSLVMAAALVPEAFAELILVDPVIMPAALYTGRPREPHFARKRRDRWTSADEMFERFKDRPPFRDWDMASLRDYCDWGLVPAPDGSGYMLACPPDIEASIYEASTLNDANLYDRLGGVQIPVTVIRSPRFMRAEGTMDMAASLTAPDLATHFPRGRDIEVPYSHFIPMEAPEMIAEFIRTPRPQ
;
A
#
# COMPACT_ATOMS: atom_id res chain seq x y z
N MET A 1 -11.81 35.81 6.57
CA MET A 1 -11.29 34.85 5.62
C MET A 1 -12.25 33.70 5.61
N PRO A 2 -12.88 33.31 4.50
CA PRO A 2 -13.73 32.12 4.48
C PRO A 2 -12.84 30.89 4.66
N ASP A 3 -13.25 30.05 5.59
CA ASP A 3 -12.73 28.72 5.86
C ASP A 3 -12.76 27.89 4.53
N PRO A 4 -11.66 27.30 4.07
CA PRO A 4 -11.69 26.45 2.91
C PRO A 4 -12.33 25.14 3.30
N THR A 5 -13.65 25.06 3.28
CA THR A 5 -14.36 23.79 3.29
C THR A 5 -13.82 22.95 2.14
N PRO A 6 -13.23 21.78 2.40
CA PRO A 6 -12.71 20.94 1.33
C PRO A 6 -13.85 20.62 0.37
N ASN A 7 -13.62 20.90 -0.91
CA ASN A 7 -14.58 20.65 -1.97
C ASN A 7 -14.97 19.16 -1.92
N ARG A 8 -16.23 18.86 -1.62
CA ARG A 8 -16.76 17.49 -1.46
C ARG A 8 -16.41 16.54 -2.61
N THR A 9 -16.07 17.07 -3.79
CA THR A 9 -15.64 16.30 -4.95
C THR A 9 -14.20 15.77 -4.87
N GLN A 10 -13.43 16.17 -3.85
CA GLN A 10 -12.02 15.76 -3.68
C GLN A 10 -11.82 14.68 -2.62
N THR A 11 -12.86 14.28 -1.90
CA THR A 11 -12.76 13.36 -0.77
C THR A 11 -13.17 11.94 -1.17
N LEU A 12 -12.46 10.94 -0.69
CA LEU A 12 -12.88 9.54 -0.76
C LEU A 12 -14.20 9.36 -0.01
N THR A 13 -15.15 8.68 -0.64
CA THR A 13 -16.44 8.30 -0.04
C THR A 13 -16.49 6.80 0.16
N GLY A 14 -17.22 6.33 1.15
CA GLY A 14 -17.33 4.91 1.48
C GLY A 14 -17.32 4.68 3.00
N PRO A 15 -16.97 3.46 3.45
CA PRO A 15 -16.62 2.32 2.59
C PRO A 15 -17.85 1.62 1.98
N GLN A 16 -17.69 1.14 0.76
CA GLN A 16 -18.46 0.03 0.24
C GLN A 16 -17.72 -1.27 0.58
N PHE A 17 -18.46 -2.36 0.76
CA PHE A 17 -17.86 -3.64 1.15
C PHE A 17 -18.05 -4.70 0.07
N PHE A 18 -16.98 -5.45 -0.20
CA PHE A 18 -16.95 -6.54 -1.16
C PHE A 18 -16.45 -7.82 -0.49
N ASP A 19 -17.20 -8.90 -0.63
CA ASP A 19 -16.81 -10.23 -0.14
C ASP A 19 -15.91 -10.91 -1.19
N ILE A 20 -14.60 -10.95 -0.92
CA ILE A 20 -13.56 -11.43 -1.83
C ILE A 20 -12.70 -12.48 -1.11
N ASN A 21 -12.61 -13.69 -1.66
CA ASN A 21 -11.71 -14.75 -1.19
C ASN A 21 -11.76 -14.98 0.33
N GLY A 22 -12.96 -14.96 0.91
CA GLY A 22 -13.17 -15.16 2.34
C GLY A 22 -12.81 -13.96 3.24
N ALA A 23 -12.50 -12.81 2.64
CA ALA A 23 -12.38 -11.53 3.34
C ALA A 23 -13.45 -10.54 2.85
N ARG A 24 -13.94 -9.70 3.75
CA ARG A 24 -14.80 -8.57 3.42
C ARG A 24 -13.94 -7.32 3.34
N LEU A 25 -13.71 -6.83 2.12
CA LEU A 25 -12.83 -5.69 1.86
C LEU A 25 -13.61 -4.39 1.87
N ALA A 26 -13.09 -3.38 2.58
CA ALA A 26 -13.60 -2.03 2.59
C ALA A 26 -12.98 -1.23 1.45
N VAL A 27 -13.81 -0.63 0.61
CA VAL A 27 -13.43 0.10 -0.59
C VAL A 27 -13.93 1.54 -0.50
N TRP A 28 -13.04 2.47 -0.77
CA TRP A 28 -13.25 3.89 -0.75
C TRP A 28 -13.11 4.43 -2.17
N GLU A 29 -14.00 5.30 -2.61
CA GLU A 29 -14.00 5.79 -3.97
C GLU A 29 -14.16 7.29 -4.04
N ARG A 30 -13.46 7.92 -4.97
CA ARG A 30 -13.75 9.26 -5.46
C ARG A 30 -14.19 9.14 -6.92
N ALA A 31 -15.38 9.63 -7.22
CA ALA A 31 -15.91 9.66 -8.57
C ALA A 31 -15.02 10.51 -9.50
N GLY A 32 -14.99 10.14 -10.77
CA GLY A 32 -14.18 10.83 -11.78
C GLY A 32 -14.26 10.14 -13.13
N THR A 33 -13.35 10.53 -14.04
CA THR A 33 -13.27 9.95 -15.39
C THR A 33 -12.53 8.62 -15.42
N GLU A 34 -12.89 7.78 -16.38
CA GLU A 34 -12.20 6.53 -16.71
C GLU A 34 -10.95 6.78 -17.59
N PRO A 35 -9.99 5.88 -17.62
CA PRO A 35 -9.90 4.69 -16.78
C PRO A 35 -9.56 5.05 -15.33
N PRO A 36 -9.97 4.20 -14.35
CA PRO A 36 -9.80 4.50 -12.93
C PRO A 36 -8.36 4.28 -12.47
N ILE A 37 -8.05 4.80 -11.27
CA ILE A 37 -6.81 4.48 -10.55
C ILE A 37 -7.17 3.59 -9.38
N LEU A 38 -6.52 2.43 -9.26
CA LEU A 38 -6.62 1.53 -8.12
C LEU A 38 -5.39 1.66 -7.22
N PHE A 39 -5.60 2.05 -5.96
CA PHE A 39 -4.56 2.25 -4.97
C PHE A 39 -4.52 1.09 -3.96
N ALA A 40 -3.33 0.50 -3.77
CA ALA A 40 -3.07 -0.57 -2.82
C ALA A 40 -1.98 -0.17 -1.81
N HIS A 41 -2.32 -0.18 -0.52
CA HIS A 41 -1.47 0.32 0.58
C HIS A 41 -0.43 -0.70 1.08
N ALA A 42 0.51 -0.24 1.91
CA ALA A 42 1.55 -1.05 2.56
C ALA A 42 1.00 -1.82 3.78
N THR A 43 1.76 -2.83 4.25
CA THR A 43 1.50 -3.52 5.53
C THR A 43 1.43 -2.54 6.68
N GLY A 44 0.41 -2.65 7.52
CA GLY A 44 0.19 -1.75 8.67
C GLY A 44 -0.43 -0.40 8.32
N PHE A 45 -0.79 -0.17 7.06
CA PHE A 45 -1.42 1.04 6.52
C PHE A 45 -2.90 0.80 6.21
N HIS A 46 -3.54 1.73 5.51
CA HIS A 46 -4.95 1.69 5.12
C HIS A 46 -5.20 2.57 3.88
N ALA A 47 -6.40 2.48 3.30
CA ALA A 47 -6.80 3.20 2.08
C ALA A 47 -6.54 4.71 2.13
N HIS A 48 -6.82 5.35 3.27
CA HIS A 48 -6.67 6.81 3.42
C HIS A 48 -5.23 7.30 3.44
N CYS A 49 -4.21 6.42 3.51
CA CYS A 49 -2.82 6.80 3.27
C CYS A 49 -2.58 7.33 1.85
N TRP A 50 -3.52 7.12 0.94
CA TRP A 50 -3.51 7.65 -0.42
C TRP A 50 -4.25 8.98 -0.59
N SER A 51 -4.93 9.48 0.46
CA SER A 51 -5.79 10.68 0.37
C SER A 51 -5.07 11.89 -0.19
N GLN A 52 -3.83 12.13 0.25
CA GLN A 52 -3.05 13.29 -0.21
C GLN A 52 -2.65 13.18 -1.68
N ILE A 53 -2.37 11.99 -2.17
CA ILE A 53 -2.07 11.72 -3.58
C ILE A 53 -3.34 11.84 -4.41
N ILE A 54 -4.43 11.24 -3.96
CA ILE A 54 -5.72 11.28 -4.62
C ILE A 54 -6.21 12.73 -4.78
N ALA A 55 -6.06 13.56 -3.75
CA ALA A 55 -6.42 14.99 -3.82
C ALA A 55 -5.65 15.75 -4.91
N ARG A 56 -4.43 15.32 -5.22
CA ARG A 56 -3.52 15.93 -6.22
C ARG A 56 -3.69 15.35 -7.64
N VAL A 57 -4.60 14.40 -7.83
CA VAL A 57 -4.94 13.82 -9.15
C VAL A 57 -6.42 14.11 -9.47
N PRO A 58 -6.81 15.39 -9.63
CA PRO A 58 -8.21 15.77 -9.80
C PRO A 58 -8.81 15.19 -11.07
N GLY A 59 -10.13 14.98 -11.05
CA GLY A 59 -10.90 14.56 -12.22
C GLY A 59 -10.86 13.06 -12.56
N ARG A 60 -9.91 12.28 -12.03
CA ARG A 60 -9.80 10.83 -12.26
C ARG A 60 -10.59 10.06 -11.22
N ARG A 61 -11.34 9.04 -11.64
CA ARG A 61 -11.93 8.06 -10.72
C ARG A 61 -10.81 7.39 -9.93
N SER A 62 -10.90 7.42 -8.62
CA SER A 62 -9.85 6.89 -7.73
C SER A 62 -10.46 5.93 -6.73
N ILE A 63 -9.91 4.73 -6.65
CA ILE A 63 -10.38 3.64 -5.81
C ILE A 63 -9.24 3.25 -4.90
N ALA A 64 -9.44 3.34 -3.59
CA ALA A 64 -8.51 2.85 -2.58
C ALA A 64 -9.23 1.84 -1.70
N PHE A 65 -8.57 0.78 -1.30
CA PHE A 65 -9.20 -0.25 -0.48
C PHE A 65 -8.30 -0.64 0.68
N ASP A 66 -8.93 -1.02 1.78
CA ASP A 66 -8.23 -1.64 2.90
C ASP A 66 -8.02 -3.11 2.58
N MET A 67 -6.77 -3.54 2.58
CA MET A 67 -6.44 -4.96 2.39
C MET A 67 -6.96 -5.80 3.54
N ARG A 68 -7.12 -7.13 3.35
CA ARG A 68 -7.50 -8.05 4.43
C ARG A 68 -6.72 -7.75 5.71
N ALA A 69 -7.40 -7.76 6.84
CA ALA A 69 -6.89 -7.50 8.18
C ALA A 69 -6.36 -6.09 8.44
N HIS A 70 -6.62 -5.13 7.55
CA HIS A 70 -6.26 -3.72 7.69
C HIS A 70 -7.51 -2.84 7.67
N GLY A 71 -7.39 -1.64 8.25
CA GLY A 71 -8.43 -0.62 8.20
C GLY A 71 -9.80 -1.13 8.66
N ALA A 72 -10.82 -0.88 7.82
CA ALA A 72 -12.20 -1.33 8.02
C ALA A 72 -12.49 -2.72 7.40
N SER A 73 -11.52 -3.34 6.75
CA SER A 73 -11.65 -4.69 6.20
C SER A 73 -11.69 -5.76 7.29
N SER A 74 -12.35 -6.88 6.99
CA SER A 74 -12.43 -8.00 7.93
C SER A 74 -11.06 -8.64 8.17
N ARG A 75 -10.95 -9.30 9.33
CA ARG A 75 -9.75 -10.02 9.77
C ARG A 75 -9.99 -11.52 9.71
N PRO A 76 -9.83 -12.16 8.55
CA PRO A 76 -9.95 -13.62 8.46
C PRO A 76 -8.89 -14.28 9.35
N PRO A 77 -9.10 -15.57 9.72
CA PRO A 77 -8.10 -16.31 10.49
C PRO A 77 -6.75 -16.39 9.75
N PRO A 78 -5.62 -16.39 10.48
CA PRO A 78 -4.30 -16.64 9.89
C PRO A 78 -4.22 -18.03 9.27
N PRO A 79 -3.24 -18.32 8.38
CA PRO A 79 -2.07 -17.49 8.06
C PRO A 79 -2.38 -16.37 7.05
N TYR A 80 -1.63 -15.25 7.19
CA TYR A 80 -1.68 -14.14 6.24
C TYR A 80 -0.60 -14.32 5.15
N GLU A 81 -0.90 -15.19 4.20
CA GLU A 81 -0.04 -15.52 3.07
C GLU A 81 -0.03 -14.41 2.04
N TRP A 82 1.14 -14.10 1.47
CA TRP A 82 1.31 -12.96 0.57
C TRP A 82 0.52 -13.08 -0.73
N HIS A 83 0.39 -14.30 -1.28
CA HIS A 83 -0.39 -14.52 -2.49
C HIS A 83 -1.87 -14.13 -2.30
N LYS A 84 -2.43 -14.28 -1.10
CA LYS A 84 -3.84 -13.93 -0.82
C LYS A 84 -4.13 -12.44 -0.97
N PHE A 85 -3.16 -11.57 -0.68
CA PHE A 85 -3.32 -10.12 -0.90
C PHE A 85 -3.40 -9.80 -2.40
N GLY A 86 -2.62 -10.51 -3.23
CA GLY A 86 -2.69 -10.40 -4.69
C GLY A 86 -3.98 -10.98 -5.27
N GLU A 87 -4.43 -12.13 -4.78
CA GLU A 87 -5.72 -12.74 -5.16
C GLU A 87 -6.89 -11.84 -4.78
N ASP A 88 -6.85 -11.17 -3.63
CA ASP A 88 -7.87 -10.20 -3.23
C ASP A 88 -7.90 -9.00 -4.16
N SER A 89 -6.72 -8.46 -4.49
CA SER A 89 -6.62 -7.35 -5.43
C SER A 89 -7.18 -7.71 -6.81
N ALA A 90 -6.91 -8.93 -7.30
CA ALA A 90 -7.46 -9.47 -8.54
C ALA A 90 -8.98 -9.70 -8.45
N GLY A 91 -9.46 -10.27 -7.33
CA GLY A 91 -10.88 -10.47 -7.07
C GLY A 91 -11.64 -9.15 -6.99
N LEU A 92 -11.06 -8.13 -6.35
CA LEU A 92 -11.64 -6.80 -6.29
C LEU A 92 -11.67 -6.14 -7.67
N ALA A 93 -10.60 -6.26 -8.48
CA ALA A 93 -10.58 -5.74 -9.84
C ALA A 93 -11.72 -6.33 -10.69
N ARG A 94 -11.98 -7.64 -10.59
CA ARG A 94 -13.13 -8.30 -11.25
C ARG A 94 -14.47 -7.81 -10.71
N ALA A 95 -14.62 -7.71 -9.38
CA ALA A 95 -15.88 -7.30 -8.75
C ALA A 95 -16.26 -5.85 -9.09
N LEU A 96 -15.27 -4.99 -9.34
CA LEU A 96 -15.43 -3.61 -9.76
C LEU A 96 -15.48 -3.45 -11.30
N ASP A 97 -15.39 -4.54 -12.05
CA ASP A 97 -15.34 -4.58 -13.51
C ASP A 97 -14.28 -3.61 -14.09
N LEU A 98 -13.08 -3.67 -13.53
CA LEU A 98 -11.99 -2.77 -13.94
C LEU A 98 -11.42 -3.19 -15.29
N HIS A 99 -11.30 -2.21 -16.20
CA HIS A 99 -10.67 -2.35 -17.49
C HIS A 99 -9.69 -1.20 -17.74
N GLY A 100 -8.42 -1.55 -17.97
CA GLY A 100 -7.39 -0.57 -18.28
C GLY A 100 -7.07 0.41 -17.13
N ALA A 101 -7.26 0.02 -15.89
CA ALA A 101 -6.95 0.83 -14.72
C ALA A 101 -5.44 1.11 -14.60
N ILE A 102 -5.09 2.22 -13.96
CA ILE A 102 -3.73 2.44 -13.46
C ILE A 102 -3.65 1.85 -12.06
N GLY A 103 -2.81 0.83 -11.85
CA GLY A 103 -2.55 0.28 -10.53
C GLY A 103 -1.41 1.05 -9.85
N VAL A 104 -1.67 1.61 -8.66
CA VAL A 104 -0.66 2.32 -7.85
C VAL A 104 -0.50 1.59 -6.52
N GLY A 105 0.65 0.96 -6.29
CA GLY A 105 0.86 0.13 -5.10
C GLY A 105 2.12 0.46 -4.34
N HIS A 106 2.02 0.58 -3.02
CA HIS A 106 3.15 0.81 -2.12
C HIS A 106 3.51 -0.47 -1.37
N SER A 107 4.80 -0.82 -1.33
CA SER A 107 5.29 -1.92 -0.49
C SER A 107 4.56 -3.25 -0.79
N MET A 108 3.86 -3.85 0.18
CA MET A 108 2.98 -5.02 -0.01
C MET A 108 1.91 -4.76 -1.07
N GLY A 109 1.36 -3.55 -1.15
CA GLY A 109 0.39 -3.17 -2.17
C GLY A 109 0.97 -3.24 -3.59
N GLY A 110 2.24 -2.89 -3.76
CA GLY A 110 2.94 -3.06 -5.04
C GLY A 110 3.09 -4.52 -5.42
N HIS A 111 3.50 -5.38 -4.49
CA HIS A 111 3.54 -6.83 -4.67
C HIS A 111 2.17 -7.38 -5.08
N SER A 112 1.11 -6.98 -4.37
CA SER A 112 -0.25 -7.45 -4.60
C SER A 112 -0.79 -7.05 -5.98
N LEU A 113 -0.48 -5.85 -6.46
CA LEU A 113 -0.91 -5.38 -7.78
C LEU A 113 -0.14 -6.08 -8.91
N VAL A 114 1.13 -6.43 -8.73
CA VAL A 114 1.86 -7.26 -9.70
C VAL A 114 1.18 -8.63 -9.85
N MET A 115 0.85 -9.27 -8.74
CA MET A 115 0.13 -10.53 -8.79
C MET A 115 -1.27 -10.38 -9.40
N ALA A 116 -2.01 -9.31 -9.06
CA ALA A 116 -3.31 -9.03 -9.64
C ALA A 116 -3.22 -8.85 -11.16
N ALA A 117 -2.24 -8.10 -11.66
CA ALA A 117 -2.04 -7.89 -13.10
C ALA A 117 -1.67 -9.19 -13.83
N ALA A 118 -0.97 -10.11 -13.18
CA ALA A 118 -0.70 -11.44 -13.73
C ALA A 118 -1.95 -12.32 -13.79
N LEU A 119 -2.90 -12.15 -12.85
CA LEU A 119 -4.14 -12.93 -12.75
C LEU A 119 -5.30 -12.36 -13.57
N VAL A 120 -5.31 -11.05 -13.80
CA VAL A 120 -6.38 -10.30 -14.50
C VAL A 120 -5.73 -9.22 -15.36
N PRO A 121 -5.01 -9.59 -16.43
CA PRO A 121 -4.22 -8.65 -17.21
C PRO A 121 -5.06 -7.54 -17.86
N GLU A 122 -6.30 -7.83 -18.22
CA GLU A 122 -7.25 -6.87 -18.83
C GLU A 122 -7.68 -5.74 -17.88
N ALA A 123 -7.57 -5.96 -16.57
CA ALA A 123 -7.95 -4.97 -15.57
C ALA A 123 -7.01 -3.77 -15.54
N PHE A 124 -5.76 -3.93 -15.98
CA PHE A 124 -4.72 -2.90 -15.85
C PHE A 124 -4.12 -2.50 -17.19
N ALA A 125 -3.95 -1.20 -17.40
CA ALA A 125 -3.17 -0.64 -18.51
C ALA A 125 -1.73 -0.31 -18.12
N GLU A 126 -1.48 -0.11 -16.82
CA GLU A 126 -0.19 0.30 -16.28
C GLU A 126 -0.09 0.01 -14.78
N LEU A 127 1.13 -0.26 -14.29
CA LEU A 127 1.45 -0.29 -12.87
C LEU A 127 2.49 0.78 -12.50
N ILE A 128 2.23 1.48 -11.39
CA ILE A 128 3.17 2.36 -10.69
C ILE A 128 3.44 1.73 -9.33
N LEU A 129 4.60 1.11 -9.21
CA LEU A 129 5.01 0.38 -8.01
C LEU A 129 5.92 1.28 -7.18
N VAL A 130 5.46 1.69 -6.01
CA VAL A 130 6.21 2.58 -5.12
C VAL A 130 6.88 1.72 -4.05
N ASP A 131 8.17 1.57 -4.17
CA ASP A 131 9.04 0.75 -3.31
C ASP A 131 8.43 -0.62 -2.94
N PRO A 132 8.02 -1.42 -3.97
CA PRO A 132 7.30 -2.66 -3.75
C PRO A 132 8.15 -3.68 -3.01
N VAL A 133 7.57 -4.46 -2.10
CA VAL A 133 8.28 -5.56 -1.44
C VAL A 133 8.33 -6.76 -2.38
N ILE A 134 9.13 -6.63 -3.42
CA ILE A 134 9.59 -7.72 -4.28
C ILE A 134 11.11 -7.74 -4.15
N MET A 135 11.58 -8.58 -3.23
CA MET A 135 12.97 -8.67 -2.82
C MET A 135 13.82 -9.43 -3.85
N PRO A 136 15.16 -9.30 -3.81
CA PRO A 136 16.02 -10.19 -4.59
C PRO A 136 15.66 -11.68 -4.40
N ALA A 137 15.62 -12.43 -5.47
CA ALA A 137 15.15 -13.82 -5.50
C ALA A 137 15.79 -14.72 -4.43
N ALA A 138 17.07 -14.48 -4.11
CA ALA A 138 17.81 -15.24 -3.10
C ALA A 138 17.28 -15.06 -1.66
N LEU A 139 16.46 -14.04 -1.41
CA LEU A 139 15.87 -13.79 -0.08
C LEU A 139 14.59 -14.59 0.18
N TYR A 140 14.01 -15.22 -0.83
CA TYR A 140 12.87 -16.12 -0.67
C TYR A 140 13.36 -17.51 -0.27
N THR A 141 13.52 -17.70 1.04
CA THR A 141 14.12 -18.92 1.62
C THR A 141 13.12 -20.05 1.88
N GLY A 142 11.81 -19.78 1.69
CA GLY A 142 10.72 -20.68 2.08
C GLY A 142 10.54 -20.81 3.59
N ARG A 143 11.22 -19.97 4.39
CA ARG A 143 11.13 -19.94 5.85
C ARG A 143 10.68 -18.55 6.30
N PRO A 144 9.87 -18.44 7.36
CA PRO A 144 9.50 -17.13 7.90
C PRO A 144 10.76 -16.41 8.43
N ARG A 145 10.69 -15.07 8.41
CA ARG A 145 11.72 -14.24 9.05
C ARG A 145 11.67 -14.40 10.57
N GLU A 146 12.77 -13.99 11.22
CA GLU A 146 12.77 -13.84 12.68
C GLU A 146 11.63 -12.94 13.16
N PRO A 147 11.15 -13.09 14.40
CA PRO A 147 10.04 -12.32 14.93
C PRO A 147 10.20 -10.82 14.69
N HIS A 148 9.20 -10.22 14.05
CA HIS A 148 9.27 -8.83 13.64
C HIS A 148 8.97 -7.89 14.81
N PHE A 149 9.72 -6.78 14.93
CA PHE A 149 9.54 -5.82 16.02
C PHE A 149 8.15 -5.14 16.04
N ALA A 150 7.41 -5.16 14.93
CA ALA A 150 6.05 -4.66 14.86
C ALA A 150 5.14 -5.28 15.94
N ARG A 151 5.42 -6.52 16.42
CA ARG A 151 4.73 -7.13 17.57
C ARG A 151 4.76 -6.28 18.83
N LYS A 152 5.81 -5.44 18.98
CA LYS A 152 6.00 -4.58 20.15
C LYS A 152 5.45 -3.16 19.94
N ARG A 153 4.79 -2.90 18.82
CA ARG A 153 4.17 -1.60 18.58
C ARG A 153 3.10 -1.33 19.63
N ARG A 154 3.02 -0.07 20.06
CA ARG A 154 1.92 0.37 20.92
C ARG A 154 0.60 0.21 20.15
N ASP A 155 -0.31 -0.56 20.69
CA ASP A 155 -1.62 -0.86 20.11
C ASP A 155 -2.73 0.06 20.62
N ARG A 156 -2.64 0.56 21.87
CA ARG A 156 -3.71 1.32 22.53
C ARG A 156 -3.46 2.82 22.53
N TRP A 157 -4.50 3.57 22.19
CA TRP A 157 -4.47 5.02 22.04
C TRP A 157 -5.72 5.65 22.63
N THR A 158 -5.61 6.87 23.18
CA THR A 158 -6.77 7.62 23.66
C THR A 158 -7.47 8.35 22.53
N SER A 159 -6.72 8.75 21.48
CA SER A 159 -7.25 9.44 20.30
C SER A 159 -6.25 9.41 19.15
N ALA A 160 -6.72 9.78 17.95
CA ALA A 160 -5.86 10.03 16.78
C ALA A 160 -4.94 11.23 17.03
N ASP A 161 -5.38 12.24 17.80
CA ASP A 161 -4.56 13.39 18.16
C ASP A 161 -3.37 12.98 19.04
N GLU A 162 -3.58 12.10 20.02
CA GLU A 162 -2.47 11.56 20.82
C GLU A 162 -1.46 10.84 19.92
N MET A 163 -1.95 10.04 18.97
CA MET A 163 -1.07 9.32 18.04
C MET A 163 -0.28 10.28 17.17
N PHE A 164 -0.92 11.30 16.61
CA PHE A 164 -0.29 12.32 15.78
C PHE A 164 0.79 13.09 16.56
N GLU A 165 0.45 13.63 17.72
CA GLU A 165 1.38 14.38 18.57
C GLU A 165 2.59 13.53 18.99
N ARG A 166 2.40 12.23 19.19
CA ARG A 166 3.48 11.31 19.52
C ARG A 166 4.41 11.05 18.34
N PHE A 167 3.90 11.06 17.10
CA PHE A 167 4.65 10.66 15.92
C PHE A 167 5.32 11.81 15.18
N LYS A 168 4.69 12.98 15.09
CA LYS A 168 5.10 14.09 14.22
C LYS A 168 6.58 14.50 14.30
N ASP A 169 7.21 14.35 15.47
CA ASP A 169 8.61 14.75 15.71
C ASP A 169 9.58 13.54 15.76
N ARG A 170 9.12 12.34 15.44
CA ARG A 170 9.90 11.11 15.57
C ARG A 170 10.16 10.45 14.22
N PRO A 171 11.38 9.94 13.98
CA PRO A 171 11.61 9.10 12.81
C PRO A 171 10.73 7.82 12.83
N PRO A 172 10.24 7.38 11.66
CA PRO A 172 10.38 8.00 10.34
C PRO A 172 9.34 9.10 10.06
N PHE A 173 8.35 9.28 10.93
CA PHE A 173 7.15 10.10 10.70
C PHE A 173 7.42 11.61 10.58
N ARG A 174 8.50 12.11 11.20
CA ARG A 174 8.88 13.54 11.11
C ARG A 174 9.23 13.97 9.70
N ASP A 175 9.61 13.01 8.85
CA ASP A 175 10.01 13.26 7.47
C ASP A 175 8.82 13.15 6.50
N TRP A 176 7.62 12.81 7.00
CA TRP A 176 6.40 12.72 6.22
C TRP A 176 5.75 14.09 6.01
N ASP A 177 5.01 14.22 4.90
CA ASP A 177 4.01 15.30 4.77
C ASP A 177 3.03 15.23 5.94
N MET A 178 2.82 16.37 6.63
CA MET A 178 2.02 16.40 7.86
C MET A 178 0.55 16.04 7.63
N ALA A 179 0.00 16.34 6.45
CA ALA A 179 -1.35 15.93 6.12
C ALA A 179 -1.43 14.41 5.89
N SER A 180 -0.40 13.81 5.28
CA SER A 180 -0.28 12.37 5.16
C SER A 180 -0.17 11.68 6.51
N LEU A 181 0.58 12.25 7.45
CA LEU A 181 0.65 11.74 8.82
C LEU A 181 -0.71 11.89 9.54
N ARG A 182 -1.42 13.00 9.31
CA ARG A 182 -2.75 13.21 9.88
C ARG A 182 -3.72 12.15 9.40
N ASP A 183 -3.78 11.91 8.07
CA ASP A 183 -4.61 10.85 7.49
C ASP A 183 -4.27 9.47 8.06
N TYR A 184 -2.97 9.16 8.20
CA TYR A 184 -2.52 7.90 8.82
C TYR A 184 -3.03 7.72 10.25
N CYS A 185 -3.02 8.78 11.06
CA CYS A 185 -3.48 8.71 12.44
C CYS A 185 -5.00 8.66 12.56
N ASP A 186 -5.72 9.44 11.74
CA ASP A 186 -7.18 9.55 11.80
C ASP A 186 -7.89 8.26 11.41
N TRP A 187 -7.34 7.55 10.41
CA TRP A 187 -7.96 6.35 9.85
C TRP A 187 -7.27 5.05 10.28
N GLY A 188 -6.10 5.15 10.91
CA GLY A 188 -5.33 4.00 11.40
C GLY A 188 -5.81 3.44 12.74
N LEU A 189 -6.89 4.00 13.32
CA LEU A 189 -7.44 3.61 14.60
C LEU A 189 -8.89 3.17 14.47
N VAL A 190 -9.26 2.15 15.24
CA VAL A 190 -10.64 1.69 15.42
C VAL A 190 -11.01 1.71 16.91
N PRO A 191 -12.28 1.88 17.28
CA PRO A 191 -12.71 1.80 18.69
C PRO A 191 -12.27 0.46 19.31
N ALA A 192 -11.72 0.53 20.52
CA ALA A 192 -11.37 -0.67 21.27
C ALA A 192 -12.64 -1.38 21.75
N PRO A 193 -12.73 -2.73 21.64
CA PRO A 193 -13.92 -3.49 22.03
C PRO A 193 -14.33 -3.33 23.51
N ASP A 194 -13.36 -3.04 24.38
CA ASP A 194 -13.55 -2.84 25.80
C ASP A 194 -13.93 -1.39 26.19
N GLY A 195 -14.09 -0.51 25.21
CA GLY A 195 -14.39 0.91 25.42
C GLY A 195 -13.23 1.74 25.98
N SER A 196 -12.00 1.21 26.05
CA SER A 196 -10.83 1.90 26.63
C SER A 196 -10.15 2.90 25.67
N GLY A 197 -10.86 3.41 24.66
CA GLY A 197 -10.33 4.29 23.63
C GLY A 197 -10.24 3.60 22.29
N TYR A 198 -9.03 3.62 21.68
CA TYR A 198 -8.80 3.11 20.33
C TYR A 198 -7.66 2.08 20.28
N MET A 199 -7.70 1.24 19.26
CA MET A 199 -6.64 0.32 18.92
C MET A 199 -6.24 0.46 17.43
N LEU A 200 -5.04 -0.02 17.08
CA LEU A 200 -4.62 -0.01 15.68
C LEU A 200 -5.58 -0.81 14.80
N ALA A 201 -5.95 -0.24 13.66
CA ALA A 201 -6.80 -0.89 12.67
C ALA A 201 -6.16 -2.15 12.06
N CYS A 202 -4.81 -2.17 11.96
CA CYS A 202 -4.03 -3.39 11.75
C CYS A 202 -3.33 -3.75 13.08
N PRO A 203 -3.76 -4.81 13.78
CA PRO A 203 -3.15 -5.21 15.05
C PRO A 203 -1.66 -5.56 14.89
N PRO A 204 -0.81 -5.24 15.90
CA PRO A 204 0.63 -5.48 15.84
C PRO A 204 1.03 -6.92 15.53
N ASP A 205 0.29 -7.91 16.06
CA ASP A 205 0.57 -9.32 15.80
C ASP A 205 0.27 -9.72 14.36
N ILE A 206 -0.79 -9.15 13.77
CA ILE A 206 -1.13 -9.38 12.36
C ILE A 206 -0.08 -8.71 11.47
N GLU A 207 0.22 -7.44 11.71
CA GLU A 207 1.24 -6.70 10.97
C GLU A 207 2.59 -7.45 10.98
N ALA A 208 3.03 -7.89 12.15
CA ALA A 208 4.26 -8.65 12.30
C ALA A 208 4.23 -9.97 11.54
N SER A 209 3.11 -10.72 11.61
CA SER A 209 2.99 -12.01 10.90
C SER A 209 3.08 -11.87 9.38
N ILE A 210 2.57 -10.76 8.82
CA ILE A 210 2.70 -10.45 7.40
C ILE A 210 4.16 -10.17 7.04
N TYR A 211 4.90 -9.38 7.84
CA TYR A 211 6.32 -9.15 7.61
C TYR A 211 7.14 -10.44 7.71
N GLU A 212 6.84 -11.28 8.71
CA GLU A 212 7.50 -12.56 8.93
C GLU A 212 7.29 -13.53 7.76
N ALA A 213 6.11 -13.49 7.12
CA ALA A 213 5.79 -14.32 5.96
C ALA A 213 6.42 -13.84 4.64
N SER A 214 7.05 -12.65 4.60
CA SER A 214 7.52 -12.03 3.35
C SER A 214 8.64 -12.80 2.63
N THR A 215 9.29 -13.75 3.27
CA THR A 215 10.35 -14.61 2.70
C THR A 215 9.90 -16.02 2.36
N LEU A 216 8.61 -16.29 2.54
CA LEU A 216 8.02 -17.58 2.14
C LEU A 216 7.91 -17.70 0.62
N ASN A 217 7.78 -18.92 0.13
CA ASN A 217 7.71 -19.17 -1.31
C ASN A 217 6.49 -18.54 -1.99
N ASP A 218 5.39 -18.39 -1.28
CA ASP A 218 4.16 -17.77 -1.78
C ASP A 218 4.29 -16.26 -2.02
N ALA A 219 5.29 -15.61 -1.41
CA ALA A 219 5.61 -14.21 -1.64
C ALA A 219 6.55 -14.01 -2.86
N ASN A 220 7.08 -15.07 -3.43
CA ASN A 220 7.97 -15.00 -4.58
C ASN A 220 7.17 -14.85 -5.88
N LEU A 221 7.36 -13.74 -6.59
CA LEU A 221 6.66 -13.44 -7.86
C LEU A 221 7.54 -13.56 -9.10
N TYR A 222 8.79 -13.99 -8.99
CA TYR A 222 9.74 -13.96 -10.12
C TYR A 222 9.28 -14.79 -11.33
N ASP A 223 8.54 -15.87 -11.11
CA ASP A 223 7.94 -16.68 -12.16
C ASP A 223 6.78 -15.98 -12.91
N ARG A 224 6.26 -14.89 -12.36
CA ARG A 224 5.12 -14.12 -12.90
C ARG A 224 5.51 -12.81 -13.56
N LEU A 225 6.66 -12.22 -13.17
CA LEU A 225 7.07 -10.87 -13.60
C LEU A 225 7.13 -10.76 -15.13
N GLY A 226 7.70 -11.74 -15.81
CA GLY A 226 7.79 -11.80 -17.28
C GLY A 226 6.43 -11.91 -17.99
N GLY A 227 5.38 -12.33 -17.28
CA GLY A 227 4.01 -12.41 -17.78
C GLY A 227 3.26 -11.07 -17.74
N VAL A 228 3.72 -10.07 -17.01
CA VAL A 228 3.10 -8.75 -16.90
C VAL A 228 3.52 -7.90 -18.11
N GLN A 229 2.69 -7.89 -19.15
CA GLN A 229 3.01 -7.27 -20.45
C GLN A 229 2.73 -5.77 -20.54
N ILE A 230 2.04 -5.20 -19.55
CA ILE A 230 1.76 -3.76 -19.45
C ILE A 230 3.01 -2.98 -18.99
N PRO A 231 3.05 -1.65 -19.21
CA PRO A 231 4.10 -0.80 -18.63
C PRO A 231 4.13 -0.90 -17.11
N VAL A 232 5.32 -1.07 -16.54
CA VAL A 232 5.55 -1.10 -15.09
C VAL A 232 6.63 -0.10 -14.73
N THR A 233 6.29 0.89 -13.91
CA THR A 233 7.30 1.79 -13.32
C THR A 233 7.55 1.39 -11.88
N VAL A 234 8.79 1.08 -11.57
CA VAL A 234 9.28 0.85 -10.21
C VAL A 234 9.93 2.16 -9.73
N ILE A 235 9.30 2.81 -8.75
CA ILE A 235 9.85 3.99 -8.05
C ILE A 235 10.38 3.48 -6.73
N ARG A 236 11.68 3.58 -6.49
CA ARG A 236 12.30 2.99 -5.31
C ARG A 236 13.21 3.94 -4.55
N SER A 237 13.35 3.67 -3.26
CA SER A 237 14.35 4.27 -2.40
C SER A 237 15.77 3.75 -2.74
N PRO A 238 16.83 4.56 -2.61
CA PRO A 238 18.21 4.12 -2.76
C PRO A 238 18.68 3.26 -1.59
N ARG A 239 17.90 3.24 -0.50
CA ARG A 239 18.26 2.53 0.73
C ARG A 239 17.84 1.07 0.66
N PHE A 240 18.71 0.23 0.14
CA PHE A 240 18.52 -1.22 0.28
C PHE A 240 18.84 -1.66 1.71
N MET A 241 18.15 -2.70 2.22
CA MET A 241 18.40 -3.27 3.55
C MET A 241 19.90 -3.52 3.76
N ARG A 242 20.47 -2.93 4.80
CA ARG A 242 21.80 -3.29 5.23
C ARG A 242 21.78 -4.70 5.84
N ALA A 243 22.69 -5.54 5.38
CA ALA A 243 22.98 -6.79 6.07
C ALA A 243 23.43 -6.46 7.51
N GLU A 244 23.01 -7.33 8.45
CA GLU A 244 23.39 -7.34 9.86
C GLU A 244 22.60 -6.41 10.81
N GLY A 245 21.53 -7.00 11.36
CA GLY A 245 21.09 -6.75 12.76
C GLY A 245 20.30 -5.49 13.06
N THR A 246 20.23 -4.51 12.18
CA THR A 246 19.43 -3.30 12.39
C THR A 246 18.28 -3.23 11.42
N MET A 247 17.07 -3.49 11.90
CA MET A 247 15.85 -3.25 11.13
C MET A 247 15.61 -1.75 11.02
N ASP A 248 15.86 -1.20 9.83
CA ASP A 248 15.50 0.16 9.47
C ASP A 248 14.20 0.11 8.64
N MET A 249 13.09 0.55 9.24
CA MET A 249 11.78 0.63 8.55
C MET A 249 11.80 1.58 7.35
N ALA A 250 12.77 2.47 7.30
CA ALA A 250 12.95 3.40 6.19
C ALA A 250 13.80 2.81 5.04
N ALA A 251 14.32 1.59 5.21
CA ALA A 251 15.12 0.92 4.18
C ALA A 251 14.23 0.23 3.14
N SER A 252 14.59 0.34 1.87
CA SER A 252 13.93 -0.36 0.77
C SER A 252 14.19 -1.87 0.84
N LEU A 253 13.15 -2.64 0.54
CA LEU A 253 13.19 -4.10 0.30
C LEU A 253 13.05 -4.44 -1.20
N THR A 254 12.91 -3.45 -2.05
CA THR A 254 12.78 -3.63 -3.50
C THR A 254 14.11 -4.13 -4.10
N ALA A 255 14.06 -5.18 -4.91
CA ALA A 255 15.24 -5.62 -5.65
C ALA A 255 15.73 -4.50 -6.58
N PRO A 256 17.03 -4.14 -6.57
CA PRO A 256 17.55 -3.05 -7.39
C PRO A 256 17.37 -3.26 -8.90
N ASP A 257 17.29 -4.51 -9.31
CA ASP A 257 17.13 -4.94 -10.72
C ASP A 257 15.66 -5.31 -11.06
N LEU A 258 14.72 -5.09 -10.16
CA LEU A 258 13.32 -5.53 -10.29
C LEU A 258 12.71 -5.14 -11.63
N ALA A 259 12.92 -3.91 -12.07
CA ALA A 259 12.32 -3.41 -13.31
C ALA A 259 12.78 -4.21 -14.56
N THR A 260 13.97 -4.80 -14.53
CA THR A 260 14.51 -5.59 -15.66
C THR A 260 13.79 -6.91 -15.89
N HIS A 261 13.04 -7.37 -14.89
CA HIS A 261 12.26 -8.61 -14.97
C HIS A 261 10.88 -8.42 -15.63
N PHE A 262 10.45 -7.17 -15.84
CA PHE A 262 9.23 -6.85 -16.58
C PHE A 262 9.56 -6.54 -18.05
N PRO A 263 8.80 -7.05 -19.04
CA PRO A 263 9.03 -6.76 -20.46
C PRO A 263 9.03 -5.26 -20.80
N ARG A 264 8.25 -4.47 -20.06
CA ARG A 264 8.13 -3.00 -20.21
C ARG A 264 8.39 -2.31 -18.87
N GLY A 265 9.43 -2.76 -18.16
CA GLY A 265 9.83 -2.23 -16.86
C GLY A 265 10.67 -0.95 -16.99
N ARG A 266 10.43 0.00 -16.07
CA ARG A 266 11.24 1.22 -15.90
C ARG A 266 11.60 1.38 -14.43
N ASP A 267 12.88 1.63 -14.14
CA ASP A 267 13.39 1.90 -12.79
C ASP A 267 13.58 3.41 -12.57
N ILE A 268 13.16 3.90 -11.41
CA ILE A 268 13.34 5.28 -10.98
C ILE A 268 13.76 5.28 -9.52
N GLU A 269 15.00 5.63 -9.25
CA GLU A 269 15.49 5.83 -7.90
C GLU A 269 15.23 7.28 -7.46
N VAL A 270 14.68 7.46 -6.24
CA VAL A 270 14.32 8.78 -5.69
C VAL A 270 14.92 8.97 -4.30
N PRO A 271 15.31 10.20 -3.89
CA PRO A 271 16.05 10.45 -2.66
C PRO A 271 15.14 10.46 -1.41
N TYR A 272 14.23 9.49 -1.30
CA TYR A 272 13.30 9.32 -0.19
C TYR A 272 13.52 7.99 0.49
N SER A 273 12.89 7.79 1.66
CA SER A 273 12.90 6.51 2.36
C SER A 273 11.89 5.53 1.75
N HIS A 274 11.70 4.35 2.37
CA HIS A 274 10.64 3.42 2.00
C HIS A 274 9.23 4.06 2.00
N PHE A 275 9.04 5.16 2.72
CA PHE A 275 7.76 5.85 2.87
C PHE A 275 7.51 6.92 1.80
N ILE A 276 8.02 6.73 0.59
CA ILE A 276 7.89 7.66 -0.55
C ILE A 276 6.50 8.29 -0.69
N PRO A 277 5.36 7.55 -0.63
CA PRO A 277 4.04 8.15 -0.81
C PRO A 277 3.67 9.14 0.28
N MET A 278 4.22 8.99 1.49
CA MET A 278 4.00 9.84 2.65
C MET A 278 4.96 11.02 2.68
N GLU A 279 6.18 10.84 2.20
CA GLU A 279 7.21 11.89 2.16
C GLU A 279 7.04 12.82 0.95
N ALA A 280 6.59 12.29 -0.19
CA ALA A 280 6.51 13.03 -1.45
C ALA A 280 5.20 12.77 -2.23
N PRO A 281 4.01 13.07 -1.64
CA PRO A 281 2.72 12.79 -2.28
C PRO A 281 2.54 13.52 -3.62
N GLU A 282 3.07 14.75 -3.77
CA GLU A 282 3.02 15.50 -5.02
C GLU A 282 3.80 14.80 -6.15
N MET A 283 4.98 14.28 -5.84
CA MET A 283 5.81 13.57 -6.82
C MET A 283 5.07 12.32 -7.35
N ILE A 284 4.46 11.53 -6.48
CA ILE A 284 3.69 10.36 -6.91
C ILE A 284 2.47 10.78 -7.74
N ALA A 285 1.78 11.84 -7.34
CA ALA A 285 0.67 12.38 -8.12
C ALA A 285 1.13 12.86 -9.52
N GLU A 286 2.32 13.44 -9.65
CA GLU A 286 2.90 13.84 -10.93
C GLU A 286 3.16 12.62 -11.82
N PHE A 287 3.71 11.53 -11.28
CA PHE A 287 3.87 10.29 -12.02
C PHE A 287 2.54 9.74 -12.54
N ILE A 288 1.45 9.87 -11.78
CA ILE A 288 0.11 9.42 -12.20
C ILE A 288 -0.46 10.33 -13.30
N ARG A 289 -0.24 11.65 -13.20
CA ARG A 289 -0.78 12.63 -14.17
C ARG A 289 -0.04 12.66 -15.50
N THR A 290 1.24 12.29 -15.50
CA THR A 290 2.08 12.39 -16.69
C THR A 290 1.82 11.23 -17.65
N PRO A 291 1.29 11.48 -18.85
CA PRO A 291 1.13 10.45 -19.87
C PRO A 291 2.50 9.84 -20.21
N ARG A 292 2.54 8.52 -20.37
CA ARG A 292 3.79 7.85 -20.77
C ARG A 292 3.82 7.58 -22.25
N PRO A 293 4.97 7.69 -22.90
CA PRO A 293 5.11 7.23 -24.28
C PRO A 293 4.77 5.73 -24.31
N GLN A 294 3.92 5.36 -25.26
CA GLN A 294 3.50 3.98 -25.53
C GLN A 294 4.67 3.13 -26.00
#